data_c3d423f2a7406f29ecf9854b5b3f6ac1
#
_entry.id   c3d423f2a7406f29ecf9854b5b3f6ac1
#
_cell.length_a   1.000
_cell.length_b   1.000
_cell.length_c   1.000
_cell.angle_alpha   90.00
_cell.angle_beta   90.00
_cell.angle_gamma   90.00
#
_symmetry.space_group_name_H-M   'P 1'
#
loop_
_entity.id
_entity.type
_entity.pdbx_description
1 polymer ?
#
loop_
_entity_poly.entity_id
_entity_poly.type
_entity_poly.pdbx_seq_one_letter_code
_entity_poly.pdbx_strand_id
1 'polypeptide(L)'
;WNYYSETVGKQWKVPGGDMSINTYDEQKFWEEVDILFPDIVKAITSLAKKSYISITNLRNGVTWWSEKAMEYFGMQENYTIRGQEKSKRSIHPDDLEDFRRGFRERVAGKNMDEPWEYRVRDGSTYIRISARAKMLNDKDGKPFVIVIRYNNYGISDEVDATTGLHTEPALDREIMEFLEESGQGALLKIGLDQFSHINVMYGAAFSDKILNCAAQELLRLLRGKGYVYRLSGAKFVISFKKVSKAELQQIYEEIVEAFENTEVEGKKIPLKVSAGAIFMEPYMKETNAVRSRLTYALSHSRLEHHGELVIFNDEVCGSDENQFELIGVIHQCATHNFEGFRMFYQPIADTKTGKIRGMEALLRWELEPYGMVSPGVFMEWLEQDPCIFDLGNWILRTALTDVQKLRKETEGFFVNVNVAAAQLERREFRSAVMNILKETGARPEELCLELTERCRDLDIHFLRGEVEFFHSQGIKIALDDFGTGDSSLSLALELPFDELKVDMSFIRDIKQKPQNQAMVQSIVDYAKRTNTEICIEGIENKEVSDYIEQFGSTWQQGYYYSKPVPIDRFEEVLREKSTEKE
;
A
#
# COMPACT_ATOMS: atom_id res chain seq x y z
N TRP A 1 -12.37 -31.23 -19.06
CA TRP A 1 -12.96 -31.66 -20.33
C TRP A 1 -14.29 -32.36 -20.14
N ASN A 2 -14.44 -33.30 -19.21
CA ASN A 2 -15.76 -33.87 -18.89
C ASN A 2 -16.79 -32.82 -18.46
N TYR A 3 -16.34 -31.69 -17.94
CA TYR A 3 -17.19 -30.59 -17.49
C TYR A 3 -17.82 -29.79 -18.65
N TYR A 4 -17.14 -29.71 -19.81
CA TYR A 4 -17.64 -29.03 -21.02
C TYR A 4 -18.57 -29.96 -21.84
N SER A 5 -18.33 -31.29 -21.81
CA SER A 5 -19.11 -32.26 -22.57
C SER A 5 -20.52 -32.52 -21.98
N GLU A 6 -20.66 -32.38 -20.67
CA GLU A 6 -21.96 -32.57 -20.00
C GLU A 6 -22.92 -31.37 -20.14
N THR A 7 -22.36 -30.15 -20.33
CA THR A 7 -23.16 -28.92 -20.33
C THR A 7 -23.74 -28.56 -21.71
N VAL A 8 -23.17 -29.06 -22.81
CA VAL A 8 -23.56 -28.69 -24.18
C VAL A 8 -24.24 -29.83 -24.94
N GLY A 9 -24.42 -31.01 -24.35
CA GLY A 9 -25.19 -32.12 -24.92
C GLY A 9 -24.63 -32.74 -26.22
N LYS A 10 -23.38 -32.43 -26.61
CA LYS A 10 -22.70 -33.05 -27.75
C LYS A 10 -21.27 -33.44 -27.35
N GLN A 11 -20.96 -34.73 -27.53
CA GLN A 11 -19.60 -35.24 -27.38
C GLN A 11 -18.68 -34.61 -28.44
N TRP A 12 -17.81 -33.71 -28.03
CA TRP A 12 -16.72 -33.20 -28.84
C TRP A 12 -15.49 -34.08 -28.61
N LYS A 13 -15.13 -34.90 -29.59
CA LYS A 13 -13.85 -35.61 -29.62
C LYS A 13 -12.79 -34.66 -30.10
N VAL A 14 -11.78 -34.39 -29.25
CA VAL A 14 -10.54 -33.71 -29.67
C VAL A 14 -9.70 -34.70 -30.47
N PRO A 15 -9.20 -34.37 -31.66
CA PRO A 15 -8.15 -35.12 -32.30
C PRO A 15 -6.92 -35.13 -31.38
N GLY A 16 -6.45 -36.39 -31.08
CA GLY A 16 -5.37 -36.56 -30.11
C GLY A 16 -4.08 -35.88 -30.47
N GLY A 17 -3.41 -35.43 -29.47
CA GLY A 17 -2.03 -34.94 -29.45
C GLY A 17 -1.80 -34.08 -28.23
N ASP A 18 -0.84 -34.44 -27.40
CA ASP A 18 -0.23 -33.58 -26.39
C ASP A 18 0.40 -32.37 -27.08
N MET A 19 -0.36 -31.29 -27.23
CA MET A 19 0.19 -30.03 -27.71
C MET A 19 0.80 -29.29 -26.50
N SER A 20 2.10 -29.19 -26.48
CA SER A 20 2.81 -28.28 -25.59
C SER A 20 2.45 -26.84 -25.95
N ILE A 21 2.25 -25.98 -24.96
CA ILE A 21 1.88 -24.57 -25.10
C ILE A 21 2.86 -23.78 -26.02
N ASN A 22 4.11 -24.21 -26.10
CA ASN A 22 5.18 -23.58 -26.88
C ASN A 22 4.97 -23.56 -28.40
N THR A 23 3.88 -24.11 -28.93
CA THR A 23 3.61 -24.19 -30.37
C THR A 23 2.28 -23.53 -30.76
N TYR A 24 1.59 -22.87 -29.85
CA TYR A 24 0.35 -22.19 -30.18
C TYR A 24 0.66 -20.77 -30.67
N ASP A 25 0.62 -20.61 -32.00
CA ASP A 25 0.89 -19.34 -32.66
C ASP A 25 -0.29 -18.36 -32.44
N GLU A 26 0.04 -17.10 -32.14
CA GLU A 26 -0.93 -16.01 -31.97
C GLU A 26 -1.84 -15.89 -33.21
N GLN A 27 -1.25 -15.97 -34.41
CA GLN A 27 -1.97 -15.89 -35.66
C GLN A 27 -3.01 -17.01 -35.79
N LYS A 28 -2.67 -18.24 -35.40
CA LYS A 28 -3.58 -19.38 -35.42
C LYS A 28 -4.76 -19.23 -34.46
N PHE A 29 -4.54 -18.63 -33.28
CA PHE A 29 -5.64 -18.34 -32.35
C PHE A 29 -6.67 -17.40 -32.97
N TRP A 30 -6.21 -16.29 -33.55
CA TRP A 30 -7.09 -15.30 -34.15
C TRP A 30 -7.76 -15.80 -35.43
N GLU A 31 -7.09 -16.62 -36.22
CA GLU A 31 -7.68 -17.31 -37.38
C GLU A 31 -8.77 -18.31 -36.98
N GLU A 32 -8.56 -19.06 -35.88
CA GLU A 32 -9.55 -20.01 -35.36
C GLU A 32 -10.76 -19.34 -34.72
N VAL A 33 -10.59 -18.17 -34.14
CA VAL A 33 -11.68 -17.41 -33.51
C VAL A 33 -12.37 -16.50 -34.55
N ASP A 34 -11.73 -16.30 -35.72
CA ASP A 34 -12.20 -15.46 -36.83
C ASP A 34 -12.77 -14.10 -36.35
N ILE A 35 -12.06 -13.50 -35.43
CA ILE A 35 -12.36 -12.14 -35.00
C ILE A 35 -11.67 -11.23 -36.01
N LEU A 36 -12.43 -10.48 -36.75
CA LEU A 36 -11.97 -9.34 -37.60
C LEU A 36 -11.13 -8.28 -36.81
N PHE A 37 -10.70 -8.57 -35.54
CA PHE A 37 -10.41 -7.54 -34.57
C PHE A 37 -9.25 -7.76 -33.60
N PRO A 38 -8.10 -8.33 -33.93
CA PRO A 38 -6.95 -8.23 -33.02
C PRO A 38 -6.68 -6.77 -32.63
N ASP A 39 -6.80 -5.85 -33.60
CA ASP A 39 -6.57 -4.43 -33.41
C ASP A 39 -7.69 -3.73 -32.61
N ILE A 40 -8.95 -4.15 -32.79
CA ILE A 40 -10.07 -3.64 -31.97
C ILE A 40 -9.98 -4.15 -30.54
N VAL A 41 -9.63 -5.42 -30.34
CA VAL A 41 -9.41 -5.95 -28.98
C VAL A 41 -8.24 -5.25 -28.31
N LYS A 42 -7.13 -5.03 -29.03
CA LYS A 42 -5.99 -4.23 -28.56
C LYS A 42 -6.41 -2.78 -28.27
N ALA A 43 -7.20 -2.16 -29.14
CA ALA A 43 -7.72 -0.81 -28.91
C ALA A 43 -8.65 -0.75 -27.69
N ILE A 44 -9.58 -1.67 -27.57
CA ILE A 44 -10.48 -1.76 -26.39
C ILE A 44 -9.67 -2.00 -25.12
N THR A 45 -8.65 -2.87 -25.14
CA THR A 45 -7.79 -3.12 -23.98
C THR A 45 -6.93 -1.91 -23.63
N SER A 46 -6.50 -1.12 -24.62
CA SER A 46 -5.75 0.12 -24.39
C SER A 46 -6.61 1.25 -23.83
N LEU A 47 -7.87 1.32 -24.26
CA LEU A 47 -8.84 2.31 -23.78
C LEU A 47 -9.44 1.93 -22.42
N ALA A 48 -9.62 0.65 -22.16
CA ALA A 48 -10.16 0.12 -20.92
C ALA A 48 -9.08 0.02 -19.82
N LYS A 49 -8.52 1.16 -19.41
CA LYS A 49 -7.39 1.25 -18.47
C LYS A 49 -7.56 0.50 -17.13
N LYS A 50 -8.77 0.09 -16.76
CA LYS A 50 -9.11 -0.59 -15.50
C LYS A 50 -9.81 -1.94 -15.68
N SER A 51 -9.70 -2.58 -16.85
CA SER A 51 -10.39 -3.84 -17.16
C SER A 51 -9.42 -4.97 -17.49
N TYR A 52 -9.76 -6.17 -17.04
CA TYR A 52 -9.04 -7.41 -17.29
C TYR A 52 -9.84 -8.26 -18.28
N ILE A 53 -9.34 -8.43 -19.50
CA ILE A 53 -10.06 -9.09 -20.58
C ILE A 53 -9.49 -10.48 -20.81
N SER A 54 -10.39 -11.46 -20.97
CA SER A 54 -10.03 -12.78 -21.44
C SER A 54 -11.01 -13.27 -22.52
N ILE A 55 -10.49 -13.96 -23.51
CA ILE A 55 -11.25 -14.56 -24.61
C ILE A 55 -10.99 -16.06 -24.58
N THR A 56 -12.01 -16.86 -24.40
CA THR A 56 -11.91 -18.33 -24.34
C THR A 56 -12.57 -18.95 -25.55
N ASN A 57 -11.80 -19.69 -26.34
CA ASN A 57 -12.32 -20.57 -27.38
C ASN A 57 -12.90 -21.82 -26.70
N LEU A 58 -14.21 -21.97 -26.78
CA LEU A 58 -14.90 -23.07 -26.08
C LEU A 58 -14.67 -24.45 -26.74
N ARG A 59 -14.12 -24.48 -27.94
CA ARG A 59 -13.83 -25.74 -28.67
C ARG A 59 -12.57 -26.43 -28.18
N ASN A 60 -11.50 -25.67 -27.96
CA ASN A 60 -10.18 -26.19 -27.54
C ASN A 60 -9.77 -25.80 -26.12
N GLY A 61 -10.54 -24.93 -25.45
CA GLY A 61 -10.28 -24.49 -24.08
C GLY A 61 -9.10 -23.51 -23.96
N VAL A 62 -8.58 -23.01 -25.07
CA VAL A 62 -7.51 -22.01 -25.06
C VAL A 62 -8.12 -20.66 -24.71
N THR A 63 -7.49 -19.99 -23.77
CA THR A 63 -7.88 -18.64 -23.31
C THR A 63 -6.75 -17.68 -23.61
N TRP A 64 -7.06 -16.61 -24.32
CA TRP A 64 -6.21 -15.45 -24.45
C TRP A 64 -6.49 -14.45 -23.31
N TRP A 65 -5.45 -13.81 -22.79
CA TRP A 65 -5.49 -12.83 -21.72
C TRP A 65 -4.89 -11.51 -22.18
N SER A 66 -5.52 -10.39 -21.86
CA SER A 66 -4.88 -9.07 -22.03
C SER A 66 -3.67 -8.95 -21.11
N GLU A 67 -2.70 -8.09 -21.47
CA GLU A 67 -1.48 -7.87 -20.69
C GLU A 67 -1.79 -7.60 -19.20
N LYS A 68 -2.72 -6.68 -18.95
CA LYS A 68 -3.19 -6.39 -17.58
C LYS A 68 -3.84 -7.58 -16.87
N ALA A 69 -4.58 -8.40 -17.60
CA ALA A 69 -5.17 -9.60 -17.01
C ALA A 69 -4.10 -10.66 -16.70
N MET A 70 -3.07 -10.75 -17.53
CA MET A 70 -1.92 -11.63 -17.26
C MET A 70 -1.19 -11.22 -15.99
N GLU A 71 -0.85 -9.96 -15.91
CA GLU A 71 -0.17 -9.36 -14.77
C GLU A 71 -0.97 -9.57 -13.49
N TYR A 72 -2.26 -9.21 -13.52
CA TYR A 72 -3.16 -9.31 -12.37
C TYR A 72 -3.39 -10.74 -11.87
N PHE A 73 -3.56 -11.71 -12.78
CA PHE A 73 -3.80 -13.12 -12.42
C PHE A 73 -2.52 -13.96 -12.36
N GLY A 74 -1.34 -13.34 -12.47
CA GLY A 74 -0.04 -14.02 -12.40
C GLY A 74 0.16 -15.05 -13.51
N MET A 75 -0.31 -14.75 -14.73
CA MET A 75 -0.13 -15.61 -15.89
C MET A 75 1.21 -15.33 -16.56
N GLN A 76 1.94 -16.37 -16.90
CA GLN A 76 3.26 -16.23 -17.54
C GLN A 76 3.18 -16.03 -19.06
N GLU A 77 2.03 -16.36 -19.67
CA GLU A 77 1.82 -16.31 -21.11
C GLU A 77 0.43 -15.77 -21.46
N ASN A 78 0.32 -15.06 -22.58
CA ASN A 78 -0.95 -14.50 -23.07
C ASN A 78 -1.96 -15.58 -23.43
N TYR A 79 -1.51 -16.79 -23.74
CA TYR A 79 -2.33 -17.93 -24.08
C TYR A 79 -2.20 -19.03 -23.05
N THR A 80 -3.30 -19.48 -22.51
CA THR A 80 -3.29 -20.57 -21.52
C THR A 80 -4.33 -21.63 -21.88
N ILE A 81 -3.94 -22.88 -21.83
CA ILE A 81 -4.89 -24.00 -21.87
C ILE A 81 -5.49 -24.14 -20.47
N ARG A 82 -6.83 -24.21 -20.37
CA ARG A 82 -7.55 -24.26 -19.08
C ARG A 82 -7.21 -23.06 -18.19
N GLY A 83 -6.96 -21.88 -18.78
CA GLY A 83 -6.56 -20.68 -18.05
C GLY A 83 -7.51 -20.29 -16.92
N GLN A 84 -8.77 -20.63 -17.04
CA GLN A 84 -9.78 -20.45 -16.00
C GLN A 84 -9.52 -21.29 -14.73
N GLU A 85 -8.82 -22.42 -14.83
CA GLU A 85 -8.47 -23.22 -13.65
C GLU A 85 -7.31 -22.60 -12.88
N LYS A 86 -6.40 -21.89 -13.57
CA LYS A 86 -5.31 -21.13 -12.91
C LYS A 86 -5.87 -19.89 -12.20
N SER A 87 -6.80 -19.16 -12.81
CA SER A 87 -7.45 -18.01 -12.16
C SER A 87 -8.28 -18.38 -10.93
N LYS A 88 -8.76 -19.63 -10.82
CA LYS A 88 -9.50 -20.12 -9.64
C LYS A 88 -8.69 -20.08 -8.34
N ARG A 89 -7.35 -20.16 -8.42
CA ARG A 89 -6.47 -20.06 -7.25
C ARG A 89 -6.48 -18.67 -6.63
N SER A 90 -6.87 -17.68 -7.39
CA SER A 90 -6.99 -16.29 -6.93
C SER A 90 -8.39 -15.95 -6.40
N ILE A 91 -9.39 -16.87 -6.55
CA ILE A 91 -10.76 -16.62 -6.11
C ILE A 91 -10.91 -17.03 -4.64
N HIS A 92 -11.66 -16.23 -3.88
CA HIS A 92 -11.97 -16.54 -2.48
C HIS A 92 -12.62 -17.94 -2.37
N PRO A 93 -12.20 -18.77 -1.41
CA PRO A 93 -12.73 -20.14 -1.28
C PRO A 93 -14.26 -20.22 -1.24
N ASP A 94 -14.91 -19.31 -0.51
CA ASP A 94 -16.38 -19.27 -0.37
C ASP A 94 -17.10 -18.93 -1.68
N ASP A 95 -16.44 -18.16 -2.57
CA ASP A 95 -17.03 -17.71 -3.83
C ASP A 95 -16.81 -18.71 -4.99
N LEU A 96 -16.00 -19.76 -4.78
CA LEU A 96 -15.62 -20.72 -5.82
C LEU A 96 -16.81 -21.45 -6.44
N GLU A 97 -17.79 -21.83 -5.65
CA GLU A 97 -18.96 -22.58 -6.14
C GLU A 97 -19.90 -21.65 -6.92
N ASP A 98 -20.12 -20.44 -6.42
CA ASP A 98 -20.91 -19.41 -7.10
C ASP A 98 -20.22 -18.95 -8.39
N PHE A 99 -18.89 -18.81 -8.37
CA PHE A 99 -18.09 -18.56 -9.56
C PHE A 99 -18.29 -19.66 -10.61
N ARG A 100 -18.22 -20.92 -10.21
CA ARG A 100 -18.42 -22.07 -11.12
C ARG A 100 -19.83 -22.11 -11.68
N ARG A 101 -20.84 -21.84 -10.84
CA ARG A 101 -22.24 -21.78 -11.25
C ARG A 101 -22.45 -20.64 -12.25
N GLY A 102 -22.01 -19.43 -11.92
CA GLY A 102 -22.15 -18.26 -12.78
C GLY A 102 -21.44 -18.39 -14.12
N PHE A 103 -20.27 -19.02 -14.14
CA PHE A 103 -19.58 -19.33 -15.39
C PHE A 103 -20.34 -20.33 -16.25
N ARG A 104 -20.87 -21.43 -15.65
CA ARG A 104 -21.67 -22.43 -16.36
C ARG A 104 -22.94 -21.85 -16.98
N GLU A 105 -23.64 -20.99 -16.24
CA GLU A 105 -24.87 -20.34 -16.71
C GLU A 105 -24.60 -19.48 -17.95
N ARG A 106 -23.49 -18.72 -17.93
CA ARG A 106 -23.12 -17.85 -19.05
C ARG A 106 -22.65 -18.62 -20.27
N VAL A 107 -21.90 -19.69 -20.09
CA VAL A 107 -21.55 -20.60 -21.19
C VAL A 107 -22.79 -21.27 -21.77
N ALA A 108 -23.84 -21.51 -20.98
CA ALA A 108 -25.12 -22.00 -21.42
C ALA A 108 -26.06 -20.93 -22.02
N GLY A 109 -25.56 -19.66 -22.15
CA GLY A 109 -26.33 -18.53 -22.70
C GLY A 109 -27.36 -17.94 -21.74
N LYS A 110 -27.26 -18.24 -20.43
CA LYS A 110 -28.15 -17.70 -19.40
C LYS A 110 -27.48 -16.54 -18.68
N ASN A 111 -28.26 -15.56 -18.21
CA ASN A 111 -27.82 -14.41 -17.39
C ASN A 111 -26.63 -13.63 -18.00
N MET A 112 -26.61 -13.45 -19.33
CA MET A 112 -25.49 -12.85 -20.07
C MET A 112 -25.34 -11.35 -19.82
N ASP A 113 -26.41 -10.65 -19.53
CA ASP A 113 -26.43 -9.20 -19.34
C ASP A 113 -26.25 -8.79 -17.88
N GLU A 114 -26.37 -9.72 -16.93
CA GLU A 114 -26.18 -9.47 -15.52
C GLU A 114 -24.70 -9.54 -15.14
N PRO A 115 -24.19 -8.59 -14.31
CA PRO A 115 -22.86 -8.68 -13.78
C PRO A 115 -22.72 -9.91 -12.86
N TRP A 116 -21.56 -10.48 -12.86
CA TRP A 116 -21.22 -11.65 -12.07
C TRP A 116 -20.09 -11.29 -11.12
N GLU A 117 -20.33 -11.30 -9.84
CA GLU A 117 -19.43 -10.80 -8.82
C GLU A 117 -18.81 -11.91 -8.01
N TYR A 118 -17.54 -11.76 -7.68
CA TYR A 118 -16.79 -12.66 -6.81
C TYR A 118 -15.55 -11.97 -6.29
N ARG A 119 -15.02 -12.45 -5.16
CA ARG A 119 -13.80 -11.92 -4.55
C ARG A 119 -12.57 -12.60 -5.16
N VAL A 120 -11.57 -11.77 -5.47
CA VAL A 120 -10.27 -12.22 -5.99
C VAL A 120 -9.18 -11.72 -5.06
N ARG A 121 -8.16 -12.54 -4.87
CA ARG A 121 -7.01 -12.22 -4.03
C ARG A 121 -6.23 -11.06 -4.62
N ASP A 122 -5.99 -10.04 -3.79
CA ASP A 122 -5.20 -8.85 -4.10
C ASP A 122 -4.23 -8.63 -2.94
N GLY A 123 -2.97 -9.01 -3.14
CA GLY A 123 -2.00 -9.06 -2.04
C GLY A 123 -2.42 -10.02 -0.92
N SER A 124 -2.54 -9.50 0.29
CA SER A 124 -3.01 -10.21 1.49
C SER A 124 -4.53 -10.21 1.64
N THR A 125 -5.26 -9.40 0.88
CA THR A 125 -6.71 -9.23 0.99
C THR A 125 -7.46 -9.84 -0.18
N TYR A 126 -8.80 -9.78 -0.13
CA TYR A 126 -9.67 -10.13 -1.23
C TYR A 126 -10.48 -8.91 -1.64
N ILE A 127 -10.43 -8.58 -2.92
CA ILE A 127 -11.25 -7.51 -3.50
C ILE A 127 -12.39 -8.10 -4.34
N ARG A 128 -13.49 -7.38 -4.42
CA ARG A 128 -14.62 -7.78 -5.25
C ARG A 128 -14.40 -7.36 -6.71
N ILE A 129 -14.54 -8.31 -7.61
CA ILE A 129 -14.48 -8.10 -9.06
C ILE A 129 -15.87 -8.33 -9.62
N SER A 130 -16.33 -7.42 -10.48
CA SER A 130 -17.46 -7.64 -11.37
C SER A 130 -16.96 -8.18 -12.71
N ALA A 131 -17.62 -9.19 -13.23
CA ALA A 131 -17.35 -9.75 -14.53
C ALA A 131 -18.62 -9.71 -15.40
N ARG A 132 -18.46 -9.34 -16.66
CA ARG A 132 -19.48 -9.51 -17.69
C ARG A 132 -18.96 -10.44 -18.76
N ALA A 133 -19.83 -11.31 -19.25
CA ALA A 133 -19.48 -12.26 -20.30
C ALA A 133 -20.40 -12.07 -21.51
N LYS A 134 -19.83 -12.18 -22.71
CA LYS A 134 -20.60 -12.24 -23.95
C LYS A 134 -20.17 -13.46 -24.73
N MET A 135 -21.14 -14.27 -25.12
CA MET A 135 -20.89 -15.39 -26.03
C MET A 135 -21.07 -14.91 -27.48
N LEU A 136 -20.12 -15.24 -28.32
CA LEU A 136 -20.12 -14.94 -29.74
C LEU A 136 -19.85 -16.24 -30.49
N ASN A 137 -20.20 -16.27 -31.76
CA ASN A 137 -19.86 -17.37 -32.65
C ASN A 137 -18.92 -16.88 -33.73
N ASP A 138 -17.98 -17.74 -34.13
CA ASP A 138 -17.14 -17.50 -35.31
C ASP A 138 -17.98 -17.70 -36.60
N LYS A 139 -17.34 -17.47 -37.77
CA LYS A 139 -17.99 -17.64 -39.08
C LYS A 139 -18.55 -19.06 -39.35
N ASP A 140 -17.98 -20.05 -38.65
CA ASP A 140 -18.41 -21.45 -38.73
C ASP A 140 -19.48 -21.78 -37.69
N GLY A 141 -20.00 -20.80 -36.96
CA GLY A 141 -20.99 -20.95 -35.90
C GLY A 141 -20.45 -21.58 -34.61
N LYS A 142 -19.13 -21.56 -34.39
CA LYS A 142 -18.51 -22.15 -33.20
C LYS A 142 -18.39 -21.12 -32.08
N PRO A 143 -18.78 -21.49 -30.83
CA PRO A 143 -18.84 -20.52 -29.75
C PRO A 143 -17.50 -20.21 -29.12
N PHE A 144 -17.30 -18.92 -28.80
CA PHE A 144 -16.29 -18.43 -27.88
C PHE A 144 -16.89 -17.43 -26.89
N VAL A 145 -16.24 -17.22 -25.75
CA VAL A 145 -16.72 -16.32 -24.72
C VAL A 145 -15.69 -15.23 -24.43
N ILE A 146 -16.12 -13.98 -24.50
CA ILE A 146 -15.36 -12.82 -24.02
C ILE A 146 -15.80 -12.54 -22.61
N VAL A 147 -14.86 -12.44 -21.69
CA VAL A 147 -15.11 -12.03 -20.30
C VAL A 147 -14.31 -10.77 -20.01
N ILE A 148 -15.02 -9.71 -19.68
CA ILE A 148 -14.43 -8.46 -19.20
C ILE A 148 -14.64 -8.43 -17.69
N ARG A 149 -13.53 -8.31 -16.96
CA ARG A 149 -13.50 -8.16 -15.51
C ARG A 149 -13.02 -6.76 -15.18
N TYR A 150 -13.62 -6.14 -14.23
CA TYR A 150 -13.20 -4.84 -13.71
C TYR A 150 -13.28 -4.87 -12.20
N ASN A 151 -12.30 -4.23 -11.59
CA ASN A 151 -12.39 -3.95 -10.17
C ASN A 151 -13.58 -3.04 -9.99
N ASN A 152 -14.42 -3.31 -9.00
CA ASN A 152 -15.59 -2.49 -8.72
C ASN A 152 -15.26 -1.05 -8.26
N TYR A 153 -14.00 -0.62 -8.40
CA TYR A 153 -13.58 0.76 -8.19
C TYR A 153 -14.18 1.80 -9.16
N GLY A 154 -15.21 1.47 -9.92
CA GLY A 154 -15.67 2.40 -10.96
C GLY A 154 -17.16 2.46 -11.31
N ILE A 155 -18.04 1.60 -10.81
CA ILE A 155 -19.49 1.70 -11.09
C ILE A 155 -20.39 1.22 -9.92
N SER A 156 -19.87 0.57 -8.86
CA SER A 156 -20.61 0.32 -7.61
C SER A 156 -19.78 0.58 -6.35
N ASP A 157 -18.84 1.55 -6.42
CA ASP A 157 -18.03 2.01 -5.28
C ASP A 157 -18.86 2.71 -4.19
N GLU A 158 -20.18 2.70 -4.34
CA GLU A 158 -21.07 3.35 -3.41
C GLU A 158 -21.37 2.51 -2.18
N VAL A 159 -21.06 1.20 -2.20
CA VAL A 159 -21.37 0.29 -1.09
C VAL A 159 -20.21 -0.68 -0.83
N ASP A 160 -19.72 -0.68 0.40
CA ASP A 160 -18.70 -1.61 0.87
C ASP A 160 -19.25 -3.03 1.01
N ALA A 161 -18.57 -3.98 0.42
CA ALA A 161 -19.04 -5.37 0.34
C ALA A 161 -19.05 -6.11 1.70
N THR A 162 -18.19 -5.69 2.62
CA THR A 162 -18.07 -6.31 3.96
C THR A 162 -19.14 -5.81 4.88
N THR A 163 -19.43 -4.50 4.85
CA THR A 163 -20.32 -3.84 5.82
C THR A 163 -21.68 -3.45 5.25
N GLY A 164 -21.82 -3.38 3.93
CA GLY A 164 -23.01 -2.88 3.26
C GLY A 164 -23.20 -1.37 3.37
N LEU A 165 -22.23 -0.64 3.92
CA LEU A 165 -22.28 0.81 4.06
C LEU A 165 -21.84 1.50 2.77
N HIS A 166 -22.26 2.75 2.59
CA HIS A 166 -21.73 3.60 1.53
C HIS A 166 -20.23 3.85 1.70
N THR A 167 -19.53 4.03 0.59
CA THR A 167 -18.09 4.20 0.52
C THR A 167 -17.67 5.67 0.36
N GLU A 168 -16.38 5.91 0.28
CA GLU A 168 -15.75 7.23 0.17
C GLU A 168 -16.27 8.09 -0.99
N PRO A 169 -16.50 7.57 -2.23
CA PRO A 169 -17.11 8.36 -3.30
C PRO A 169 -18.53 8.85 -3.00
N ALA A 170 -19.29 8.10 -2.22
CA ALA A 170 -20.61 8.54 -1.78
C ALA A 170 -20.51 9.64 -0.70
N LEU A 171 -19.51 9.52 0.20
CA LEU A 171 -19.21 10.58 1.18
C LEU A 171 -18.80 11.89 0.48
N ASP A 172 -17.96 11.81 -0.54
CA ASP A 172 -17.52 13.01 -1.28
C ASP A 172 -18.69 13.76 -1.91
N ARG A 173 -19.69 13.05 -2.44
CA ARG A 173 -20.93 13.68 -2.93
C ARG A 173 -21.72 14.35 -1.82
N GLU A 174 -21.86 13.70 -0.66
CA GLU A 174 -22.54 14.30 0.50
C GLU A 174 -21.81 15.59 0.96
N ILE A 175 -20.48 15.57 0.99
CA ILE A 175 -19.68 16.77 1.33
C ILE A 175 -19.93 17.88 0.29
N MET A 176 -19.97 17.57 -1.00
CA MET A 176 -20.29 18.54 -2.05
C MET A 176 -21.68 19.15 -1.86
N GLU A 177 -22.68 18.31 -1.55
CA GLU A 177 -24.03 18.79 -1.23
C GLU A 177 -24.02 19.74 -0.02
N PHE A 178 -23.29 19.42 1.06
CA PHE A 178 -23.16 20.33 2.20
C PHE A 178 -22.49 21.66 1.83
N LEU A 179 -21.49 21.64 0.95
CA LEU A 179 -20.80 22.83 0.48
C LEU A 179 -21.70 23.71 -0.41
N GLU A 180 -22.58 23.11 -1.20
CA GLU A 180 -23.56 23.83 -2.06
C GLU A 180 -24.76 24.38 -1.28
N GLU A 181 -25.24 23.64 -0.26
CA GLU A 181 -26.42 24.01 0.55
C GLU A 181 -26.14 25.02 1.67
N SER A 182 -25.08 25.83 1.57
CA SER A 182 -24.70 26.86 2.56
C SER A 182 -24.14 26.36 3.91
N GLY A 183 -23.49 25.21 3.93
CA GLY A 183 -22.58 24.81 5.00
C GLY A 183 -23.22 24.46 6.34
N GLN A 184 -24.39 23.84 6.33
CA GLN A 184 -24.98 23.27 7.55
C GLN A 184 -24.75 21.75 7.55
N GLY A 185 -24.13 21.22 8.62
CA GLY A 185 -23.89 19.81 8.81
C GLY A 185 -22.67 19.54 9.67
N ALA A 186 -22.46 18.28 10.01
CA ALA A 186 -21.25 17.84 10.69
C ALA A 186 -20.83 16.46 10.19
N LEU A 187 -19.53 16.20 10.23
CA LEU A 187 -18.94 14.91 9.95
C LEU A 187 -18.20 14.41 11.18
N LEU A 188 -18.36 13.13 11.50
CA LEU A 188 -17.66 12.43 12.58
C LEU A 188 -16.90 11.25 11.99
N LYS A 189 -15.59 11.27 12.01
CA LYS A 189 -14.73 10.18 11.55
C LYS A 189 -14.26 9.36 12.73
N ILE A 190 -14.49 8.05 12.67
CA ILE A 190 -14.15 7.09 13.71
C ILE A 190 -13.13 6.13 13.14
N GLY A 191 -12.10 5.84 13.90
CA GLY A 191 -11.14 4.78 13.60
C GLY A 191 -11.10 3.75 14.72
N LEU A 192 -11.14 2.45 14.35
CA LEU A 192 -10.88 1.38 15.31
C LEU A 192 -9.38 1.34 15.58
N ASP A 193 -8.99 1.48 16.84
CA ASP A 193 -7.58 1.49 17.21
C ASP A 193 -7.04 0.06 17.28
N GLN A 194 -5.78 -0.11 16.88
CA GLN A 194 -5.09 -1.39 16.88
C GLN A 194 -5.82 -2.52 16.12
N PHE A 195 -6.63 -2.17 15.10
CA PHE A 195 -7.41 -3.16 14.35
C PHE A 195 -6.52 -4.15 13.58
N SER A 196 -5.33 -3.74 13.19
CA SER A 196 -4.29 -4.60 12.62
C SER A 196 -3.91 -5.76 13.55
N HIS A 197 -3.80 -5.51 14.88
CA HIS A 197 -3.57 -6.58 15.85
C HIS A 197 -4.72 -7.61 15.89
N ILE A 198 -5.95 -7.14 15.74
CA ILE A 198 -7.13 -8.02 15.64
C ILE A 198 -7.03 -8.88 14.39
N ASN A 199 -6.60 -8.30 13.26
CA ASN A 199 -6.37 -9.02 12.01
C ASN A 199 -5.31 -10.12 12.16
N VAL A 200 -4.21 -9.81 12.85
CA VAL A 200 -3.14 -10.77 13.11
C VAL A 200 -3.61 -11.90 14.04
N MET A 201 -4.33 -11.55 15.10
CA MET A 201 -4.78 -12.54 16.11
C MET A 201 -5.89 -13.47 15.61
N TYR A 202 -6.82 -12.97 14.81
CA TYR A 202 -8.05 -13.69 14.45
C TYR A 202 -8.19 -13.96 12.96
N GLY A 203 -7.33 -13.38 12.12
CA GLY A 203 -7.35 -13.50 10.67
C GLY A 203 -8.42 -12.62 9.98
N ALA A 204 -8.23 -12.39 8.67
CA ALA A 204 -9.03 -11.46 7.88
C ALA A 204 -10.54 -11.76 7.90
N ALA A 205 -10.93 -13.04 7.80
CA ALA A 205 -12.34 -13.43 7.79
C ALA A 205 -13.08 -13.10 9.10
N PHE A 206 -12.38 -13.16 10.23
CA PHE A 206 -12.97 -12.79 11.53
C PHE A 206 -13.00 -11.27 11.69
N SER A 207 -11.97 -10.58 11.22
CA SER A 207 -11.91 -9.11 11.20
C SER A 207 -13.01 -8.49 10.33
N ASP A 208 -13.35 -9.11 9.21
CA ASP A 208 -14.50 -8.72 8.39
C ASP A 208 -15.82 -8.81 9.17
N LYS A 209 -15.99 -9.82 10.03
CA LYS A 209 -17.16 -9.94 10.91
C LYS A 209 -17.19 -8.84 11.96
N ILE A 210 -16.04 -8.47 12.51
CA ILE A 210 -15.92 -7.35 13.46
C ILE A 210 -16.31 -6.04 12.77
N LEU A 211 -15.81 -5.78 11.55
CA LEU A 211 -16.17 -4.58 10.77
C LEU A 211 -17.67 -4.54 10.47
N ASN A 212 -18.25 -5.67 10.13
CA ASN A 212 -19.70 -5.76 9.91
C ASN A 212 -20.47 -5.50 11.20
N CYS A 213 -20.03 -6.10 12.32
CA CYS A 213 -20.64 -5.88 13.63
C CYS A 213 -20.58 -4.39 14.04
N ALA A 214 -19.41 -3.74 13.89
CA ALA A 214 -19.25 -2.31 14.14
C ALA A 214 -20.17 -1.46 13.27
N ALA A 215 -20.30 -1.78 11.98
CA ALA A 215 -21.19 -1.10 11.06
C ALA A 215 -22.67 -1.20 11.48
N GLN A 216 -23.13 -2.40 11.83
CA GLN A 216 -24.49 -2.64 12.29
C GLN A 216 -24.79 -1.90 13.59
N GLU A 217 -23.80 -1.87 14.50
CA GLU A 217 -23.93 -1.16 15.78
C GLU A 217 -24.03 0.36 15.57
N LEU A 218 -23.22 0.95 14.66
CA LEU A 218 -23.33 2.35 14.29
C LEU A 218 -24.70 2.67 13.72
N LEU A 219 -25.22 1.86 12.79
CA LEU A 219 -26.57 2.03 12.23
C LEU A 219 -27.65 1.94 13.30
N ARG A 220 -27.50 1.02 14.28
CA ARG A 220 -28.44 0.85 15.39
C ARG A 220 -28.47 2.07 16.32
N LEU A 221 -27.31 2.59 16.68
CA LEU A 221 -27.16 3.74 17.59
C LEU A 221 -27.72 5.01 16.96
N LEU A 222 -27.42 5.23 15.69
CA LEU A 222 -27.84 6.45 14.98
C LEU A 222 -29.33 6.51 14.70
N ARG A 223 -30.01 5.38 14.56
CA ARG A 223 -31.47 5.30 14.32
C ARG A 223 -31.98 6.24 13.21
N GLY A 224 -31.18 6.42 12.16
CA GLY A 224 -31.52 7.31 11.05
C GLY A 224 -31.22 8.80 11.27
N LYS A 225 -30.55 9.19 12.35
CA LYS A 225 -30.13 10.58 12.61
C LYS A 225 -28.96 11.03 11.73
N GLY A 226 -28.24 10.08 11.10
CA GLY A 226 -27.09 10.34 10.23
C GLY A 226 -26.87 9.19 9.24
N TYR A 227 -26.02 9.43 8.25
CA TYR A 227 -25.59 8.42 7.28
C TYR A 227 -24.19 7.92 7.64
N VAL A 228 -23.97 6.61 7.51
CA VAL A 228 -22.70 5.96 7.84
C VAL A 228 -21.99 5.56 6.57
N TYR A 229 -20.72 5.93 6.49
CA TYR A 229 -19.83 5.63 5.37
C TYR A 229 -18.67 4.76 5.86
N ARG A 230 -18.23 3.84 5.01
CA ARG A 230 -17.06 3.00 5.22
C ARG A 230 -15.89 3.56 4.43
N LEU A 231 -14.76 3.82 5.11
CA LEU A 231 -13.51 4.20 4.47
C LEU A 231 -12.51 3.03 4.46
N SER A 232 -11.39 3.22 3.80
CA SER A 232 -10.29 2.25 3.79
C SER A 232 -9.78 1.93 5.20
N GLY A 233 -9.25 0.73 5.40
CA GLY A 233 -8.81 0.24 6.71
C GLY A 233 -9.99 0.02 7.67
N ALA A 234 -9.86 0.34 8.94
CA ALA A 234 -10.89 0.20 9.97
C ALA A 234 -11.50 1.57 10.35
N LYS A 235 -11.93 2.34 9.35
CA LYS A 235 -12.42 3.72 9.53
C LYS A 235 -13.86 3.86 9.03
N PHE A 236 -14.64 4.66 9.74
CA PHE A 236 -16.02 5.01 9.40
C PHE A 236 -16.20 6.53 9.45
N VAL A 237 -17.10 7.06 8.65
CA VAL A 237 -17.55 8.46 8.76
C VAL A 237 -19.06 8.48 8.93
N ILE A 238 -19.53 9.34 9.81
CA ILE A 238 -20.96 9.59 10.01
C ILE A 238 -21.22 11.03 9.60
N SER A 239 -22.17 11.25 8.69
CA SER A 239 -22.63 12.58 8.32
C SER A 239 -23.94 12.92 9.04
N PHE A 240 -24.04 14.14 9.49
CA PHE A 240 -25.23 14.70 10.16
C PHE A 240 -25.66 15.98 9.44
N LYS A 241 -26.90 16.04 8.98
CA LYS A 241 -27.47 17.28 8.41
C LYS A 241 -27.69 18.35 9.49
N LYS A 242 -27.94 17.92 10.72
CA LYS A 242 -28.10 18.81 11.86
C LYS A 242 -27.75 18.07 13.15
N VAL A 243 -26.77 18.58 13.86
CA VAL A 243 -26.37 18.08 15.19
C VAL A 243 -25.66 19.20 15.95
N SER A 244 -25.86 19.29 17.25
CA SER A 244 -25.09 20.19 18.12
C SER A 244 -23.81 19.53 18.63
N LYS A 245 -22.84 20.33 19.10
CA LYS A 245 -21.59 19.80 19.70
C LYS A 245 -21.89 18.86 20.89
N ALA A 246 -22.86 19.20 21.73
CA ALA A 246 -23.22 18.37 22.88
C ALA A 246 -23.86 17.03 22.48
N GLU A 247 -24.74 17.06 21.46
CA GLU A 247 -25.33 15.81 20.93
C GLU A 247 -24.27 14.93 20.25
N LEU A 248 -23.32 15.55 19.53
CA LEU A 248 -22.24 14.81 18.90
C LEU A 248 -21.34 14.12 19.93
N GLN A 249 -21.01 14.82 21.02
CA GLN A 249 -20.26 14.28 22.13
C GLN A 249 -21.00 13.08 22.76
N GLN A 250 -22.31 13.23 23.02
CA GLN A 250 -23.11 12.14 23.57
C GLN A 250 -23.18 10.95 22.62
N ILE A 251 -23.35 11.16 21.32
CA ILE A 251 -23.33 10.07 20.31
C ILE A 251 -21.99 9.33 20.35
N TYR A 252 -20.89 10.07 20.47
CA TYR A 252 -19.57 9.46 20.54
C TYR A 252 -19.41 8.60 21.81
N GLU A 253 -19.85 9.07 22.97
CA GLU A 253 -19.81 8.31 24.22
C GLU A 253 -20.66 7.02 24.13
N GLU A 254 -21.85 7.08 23.52
CA GLU A 254 -22.69 5.91 23.24
C GLU A 254 -21.96 4.90 22.30
N ILE A 255 -21.20 5.39 21.31
CA ILE A 255 -20.40 4.54 20.41
C ILE A 255 -19.26 3.86 21.19
N VAL A 256 -18.52 4.59 22.01
CA VAL A 256 -17.43 4.06 22.84
C VAL A 256 -17.94 2.93 23.74
N GLU A 257 -19.04 3.19 24.48
CA GLU A 257 -19.65 2.20 25.37
C GLU A 257 -20.12 0.94 24.62
N ALA A 258 -20.72 1.11 23.45
CA ALA A 258 -21.18 -0.02 22.65
C ALA A 258 -20.01 -0.84 22.10
N PHE A 259 -18.95 -0.18 21.64
CA PHE A 259 -17.80 -0.83 21.06
C PHE A 259 -16.92 -1.55 22.10
N GLU A 260 -16.82 -1.05 23.31
CA GLU A 260 -16.21 -1.76 24.45
C GLU A 260 -16.94 -3.07 24.79
N ASN A 261 -18.23 -3.14 24.48
CA ASN A 261 -19.06 -4.32 24.72
C ASN A 261 -19.34 -5.16 23.46
N THR A 262 -18.56 -4.96 22.38
CA THR A 262 -18.73 -5.72 21.14
C THR A 262 -18.55 -7.21 21.36
N GLU A 263 -19.48 -8.01 20.85
CA GLU A 263 -19.45 -9.47 20.85
C GLU A 263 -19.57 -10.01 19.44
N VAL A 264 -18.63 -10.86 19.04
CA VAL A 264 -18.60 -11.50 17.72
C VAL A 264 -18.47 -13.00 17.91
N GLU A 265 -19.45 -13.77 17.40
CA GLU A 265 -19.49 -15.23 17.52
C GLU A 265 -19.34 -15.76 18.96
N GLY A 266 -19.95 -15.08 19.93
CA GLY A 266 -19.91 -15.46 21.34
C GLY A 266 -18.60 -15.10 22.04
N LYS A 267 -17.73 -14.34 21.40
CA LYS A 267 -16.49 -13.80 22.00
C LYS A 267 -16.64 -12.31 22.22
N LYS A 268 -16.36 -11.87 23.44
CA LYS A 268 -16.29 -10.43 23.75
C LYS A 268 -14.96 -9.88 23.24
N ILE A 269 -15.05 -8.90 22.32
CA ILE A 269 -13.90 -8.22 21.69
C ILE A 269 -14.09 -6.73 21.89
N PRO A 270 -13.53 -6.15 22.96
CA PRO A 270 -13.61 -4.72 23.20
C PRO A 270 -12.85 -3.98 22.10
N LEU A 271 -13.56 -3.10 21.38
CA LEU A 271 -12.98 -2.25 20.34
C LEU A 271 -12.71 -0.88 20.93
N LYS A 272 -11.44 -0.47 20.93
CA LYS A 272 -11.07 0.91 21.23
C LYS A 272 -11.25 1.77 19.99
N VAL A 273 -11.67 3.00 20.19
CA VAL A 273 -11.94 3.94 19.09
C VAL A 273 -11.39 5.32 19.40
N SER A 274 -10.91 5.96 18.36
CA SER A 274 -10.59 7.39 18.34
C SER A 274 -11.51 8.09 17.36
N ALA A 275 -11.82 9.37 17.59
CA ALA A 275 -12.72 10.10 16.72
C ALA A 275 -12.33 11.56 16.52
N GLY A 276 -12.46 12.01 15.27
CA GLY A 276 -12.36 13.41 14.89
C GLY A 276 -13.65 13.89 14.25
N ALA A 277 -14.06 15.12 14.53
CA ALA A 277 -15.25 15.72 13.96
C ALA A 277 -14.98 17.10 13.37
N ILE A 278 -15.81 17.48 12.39
CA ILE A 278 -15.83 18.82 11.81
C ILE A 278 -17.28 19.28 11.65
N PHE A 279 -17.55 20.54 12.00
CA PHE A 279 -18.79 21.22 11.65
C PHE A 279 -18.57 21.99 10.34
N MET A 280 -19.51 21.83 9.41
CA MET A 280 -19.42 22.53 8.13
C MET A 280 -19.65 24.02 8.34
N GLU A 281 -18.76 24.82 7.80
CA GLU A 281 -18.79 26.29 7.90
C GLU A 281 -18.91 26.92 6.51
N PRO A 282 -19.59 28.08 6.37
CA PRO A 282 -19.84 28.68 5.05
C PRO A 282 -18.59 29.07 4.24
N TYR A 283 -17.44 29.21 4.89
CA TYR A 283 -16.18 29.52 4.21
C TYR A 283 -15.52 28.29 3.59
N MET A 284 -15.91 27.06 3.98
CA MET A 284 -15.41 25.84 3.39
C MET A 284 -15.93 25.68 1.97
N LYS A 285 -15.02 25.48 1.01
CA LYS A 285 -15.38 25.42 -0.44
C LYS A 285 -14.91 24.17 -1.12
N GLU A 286 -14.01 23.42 -0.52
CA GLU A 286 -13.34 22.28 -1.14
C GLU A 286 -13.52 21.01 -0.33
N THR A 287 -13.95 19.93 -0.99
CA THR A 287 -14.13 18.60 -0.40
C THR A 287 -12.83 18.09 0.25
N ASN A 288 -11.69 18.28 -0.42
CA ASN A 288 -10.39 17.84 0.07
C ASN A 288 -10.00 18.55 1.38
N ALA A 289 -10.26 19.86 1.50
CA ALA A 289 -10.00 20.61 2.73
C ALA A 289 -10.84 20.09 3.90
N VAL A 290 -12.13 19.77 3.67
CA VAL A 290 -13.00 19.16 4.69
C VAL A 290 -12.45 17.80 5.14
N ARG A 291 -12.05 16.94 4.19
CA ARG A 291 -11.49 15.62 4.49
C ARG A 291 -10.17 15.69 5.25
N SER A 292 -9.29 16.61 4.88
CA SER A 292 -8.01 16.82 5.56
C SER A 292 -8.22 17.23 7.02
N ARG A 293 -9.08 18.24 7.27
CA ARG A 293 -9.43 18.68 8.62
C ARG A 293 -10.05 17.56 9.47
N LEU A 294 -10.95 16.78 8.88
CA LEU A 294 -11.58 15.63 9.53
C LEU A 294 -10.55 14.52 9.86
N THR A 295 -9.58 14.30 8.98
CA THR A 295 -8.52 13.33 9.20
C THR A 295 -7.57 13.79 10.30
N TYR A 296 -7.19 15.06 10.30
CA TYR A 296 -6.40 15.67 11.35
C TYR A 296 -7.04 15.51 12.73
N ALA A 297 -8.30 15.86 12.87
CA ALA A 297 -9.00 15.72 14.14
C ALA A 297 -8.95 14.28 14.66
N LEU A 298 -9.09 13.27 13.78
CA LEU A 298 -8.93 11.86 14.14
C LEU A 298 -7.49 11.53 14.58
N SER A 299 -6.49 12.04 13.89
CA SER A 299 -5.07 11.79 14.25
C SER A 299 -4.74 12.41 15.61
N HIS A 300 -5.19 13.63 15.88
CA HIS A 300 -5.05 14.25 17.20
C HIS A 300 -5.72 13.44 18.32
N SER A 301 -6.92 12.91 18.06
CA SER A 301 -7.59 12.00 19.00
C SER A 301 -6.73 10.77 19.35
N ARG A 302 -6.02 10.21 18.37
CA ARG A 302 -5.17 9.03 18.56
C ARG A 302 -3.87 9.32 19.31
N LEU A 303 -3.19 10.38 18.90
CA LEU A 303 -1.83 10.67 19.34
C LEU A 303 -1.76 11.44 20.67
N GLU A 304 -2.63 12.44 20.83
CA GLU A 304 -2.54 13.39 21.94
C GLU A 304 -3.67 13.22 22.96
N HIS A 305 -4.84 12.79 22.51
CA HIS A 305 -6.05 12.73 23.36
C HIS A 305 -6.54 11.30 23.65
N HIS A 306 -5.76 10.26 23.31
CA HIS A 306 -5.97 8.87 23.70
C HIS A 306 -7.41 8.35 23.58
N GLY A 307 -8.08 8.68 22.47
CA GLY A 307 -9.43 8.20 22.18
C GLY A 307 -10.54 9.17 22.59
N GLU A 308 -10.27 10.39 23.01
CA GLU A 308 -11.28 11.42 23.17
C GLU A 308 -11.75 11.97 21.81
N LEU A 309 -13.00 12.45 21.74
CA LEU A 309 -13.52 13.13 20.55
C LEU A 309 -12.82 14.48 20.37
N VAL A 310 -12.10 14.65 19.29
CA VAL A 310 -11.51 15.93 18.89
C VAL A 310 -12.42 16.59 17.86
N ILE A 311 -12.96 17.76 18.19
CA ILE A 311 -13.73 18.57 17.25
C ILE A 311 -12.80 19.61 16.65
N PHE A 312 -12.61 19.54 15.33
CA PHE A 312 -11.81 20.52 14.61
C PHE A 312 -12.40 21.95 14.83
N ASN A 313 -11.54 22.85 15.26
CA ASN A 313 -11.86 24.28 15.42
C ASN A 313 -10.62 25.10 15.06
N ASP A 314 -10.76 26.03 14.15
CA ASP A 314 -9.67 26.91 13.71
C ASP A 314 -9.04 27.70 14.89
N GLU A 315 -9.76 27.93 15.99
CA GLU A 315 -9.22 28.58 17.20
C GLU A 315 -8.36 27.65 18.08
N VAL A 316 -8.67 26.36 18.12
CA VAL A 316 -7.92 25.34 18.89
C VAL A 316 -6.71 24.84 18.09
N CYS A 317 -6.82 24.85 16.79
CA CYS A 317 -5.74 24.52 15.85
C CYS A 317 -4.91 25.78 15.44
N GLY A 318 -5.04 26.86 16.13
CA GLY A 318 -4.66 28.22 15.80
C GLY A 318 -3.18 28.56 15.53
N SER A 319 -2.29 27.57 15.44
CA SER A 319 -0.98 27.70 14.78
C SER A 319 -0.91 26.88 13.47
N ASP A 320 -1.93 26.10 13.16
CA ASP A 320 -1.91 25.01 12.18
C ASP A 320 -2.74 25.29 10.91
N GLU A 321 -3.40 26.45 10.77
CA GLU A 321 -4.07 26.80 9.50
C GLU A 321 -3.09 26.75 8.32
N ASN A 322 -1.87 27.24 8.54
CA ASN A 322 -0.78 27.13 7.57
C ASN A 322 -0.36 25.69 7.31
N GLN A 323 -0.47 24.80 8.32
CA GLN A 323 -0.09 23.41 8.19
C GLN A 323 -1.12 22.60 7.39
N PHE A 324 -2.41 22.90 7.51
CA PHE A 324 -3.47 22.25 6.72
C PHE A 324 -3.46 22.65 5.25
N GLU A 325 -3.32 23.95 5.01
CA GLU A 325 -3.15 24.44 3.65
C GLU A 325 -1.90 23.81 3.03
N LEU A 326 -0.82 23.79 3.78
CA LEU A 326 0.44 23.17 3.40
C LEU A 326 0.27 21.68 3.06
N ILE A 327 -0.37 20.88 3.92
CA ILE A 327 -0.63 19.45 3.66
C ILE A 327 -1.50 19.27 2.41
N GLY A 328 -2.51 20.10 2.23
CA GLY A 328 -3.36 20.10 1.03
C GLY A 328 -2.57 20.37 -0.25
N VAL A 329 -1.67 21.35 -0.21
CA VAL A 329 -0.77 21.69 -1.33
C VAL A 329 0.21 20.55 -1.58
N ILE A 330 0.83 19.98 -0.53
CA ILE A 330 1.76 18.85 -0.65
C ILE A 330 1.05 17.62 -1.26
N HIS A 331 -0.17 17.32 -0.83
CA HIS A 331 -0.97 16.24 -1.40
C HIS A 331 -1.27 16.49 -2.89
N GLN A 332 -1.65 17.71 -3.24
CA GLN A 332 -1.86 18.09 -4.64
C GLN A 332 -0.57 17.91 -5.46
N CYS A 333 0.57 18.34 -4.94
CA CYS A 333 1.87 18.14 -5.56
C CYS A 333 2.20 16.64 -5.71
N ALA A 334 1.94 15.82 -4.70
CA ALA A 334 2.18 14.37 -4.73
C ALA A 334 1.31 13.65 -5.79
N THR A 335 0.13 14.17 -6.08
CA THR A 335 -0.79 13.62 -7.08
C THR A 335 -0.60 14.20 -8.49
N HIS A 336 0.07 15.36 -8.62
CA HIS A 336 0.25 16.10 -9.88
C HIS A 336 1.73 16.44 -10.14
N ASN A 337 2.50 15.49 -10.68
CA ASN A 337 3.89 15.70 -11.14
C ASN A 337 4.97 15.88 -10.06
N PHE A 338 4.69 15.66 -8.79
CA PHE A 338 5.66 15.72 -7.68
C PHE A 338 6.36 17.08 -7.55
N GLU A 339 5.64 18.17 -7.83
CA GLU A 339 6.17 19.52 -7.74
C GLU A 339 6.65 19.84 -6.31
N GLY A 340 7.84 20.43 -6.19
CA GLY A 340 8.46 20.75 -4.90
C GLY A 340 9.13 19.57 -4.21
N PHE A 341 8.87 18.32 -4.61
CA PHE A 341 9.57 17.16 -4.04
C PHE A 341 11.00 17.09 -4.55
N ARG A 342 11.94 16.87 -3.62
CA ARG A 342 13.38 16.76 -3.90
C ARG A 342 13.99 15.63 -3.09
N MET A 343 14.98 14.95 -3.66
CA MET A 343 15.78 13.97 -2.94
C MET A 343 17.03 14.62 -2.38
N PHE A 344 17.25 14.35 -1.10
CA PHE A 344 18.47 14.63 -0.38
C PHE A 344 19.12 13.32 0.01
N TYR A 345 20.43 13.30 0.16
CA TYR A 345 21.19 12.10 0.44
C TYR A 345 22.09 12.30 1.63
N GLN A 346 22.10 11.33 2.55
CA GLN A 346 23.00 11.32 3.68
C GLN A 346 24.01 10.18 3.52
N PRO A 347 25.31 10.43 3.68
CA PRO A 347 26.33 9.41 3.46
C PRO A 347 26.31 8.34 4.55
N ILE A 348 26.50 7.09 4.09
CA ILE A 348 26.75 5.91 4.91
C ILE A 348 28.23 5.53 4.75
N ALA A 349 28.96 5.54 5.85
CA ALA A 349 30.40 5.32 5.87
C ALA A 349 30.75 3.96 6.47
N ASP A 350 31.75 3.28 5.91
CA ASP A 350 32.37 2.11 6.49
C ASP A 350 33.05 2.47 7.82
N THR A 351 32.68 1.80 8.89
CA THR A 351 33.14 2.12 10.25
C THR A 351 34.66 2.07 10.38
N LYS A 352 35.33 1.10 9.76
CA LYS A 352 36.77 0.87 9.90
C LYS A 352 37.60 1.85 9.06
N THR A 353 37.15 2.08 7.84
CA THR A 353 37.91 2.91 6.88
C THR A 353 37.46 4.37 6.86
N GLY A 354 36.25 4.66 7.34
CA GLY A 354 35.58 5.95 7.24
C GLY A 354 35.26 6.37 5.81
N LYS A 355 35.40 5.46 4.82
CA LYS A 355 35.07 5.73 3.43
C LYS A 355 33.55 5.65 3.24
N ILE A 356 32.98 6.59 2.51
CA ILE A 356 31.57 6.57 2.16
C ILE A 356 31.35 5.43 1.15
N ARG A 357 30.42 4.53 1.44
CA ARG A 357 30.09 3.36 0.64
C ARG A 357 28.65 3.34 0.15
N GLY A 358 27.81 4.14 0.76
CA GLY A 358 26.41 4.23 0.41
C GLY A 358 25.82 5.57 0.79
N MET A 359 24.55 5.71 0.54
CA MET A 359 23.78 6.88 0.92
C MET A 359 22.34 6.48 1.27
N GLU A 360 21.73 7.18 2.20
CA GLU A 360 20.30 7.10 2.45
C GLU A 360 19.57 8.20 1.67
N ALA A 361 18.51 7.81 0.97
CA ALA A 361 17.65 8.70 0.20
C ALA A 361 16.55 9.28 1.08
N LEU A 362 16.59 10.57 1.30
CA LEU A 362 15.72 11.30 2.21
C LEU A 362 14.85 12.29 1.45
N LEU A 363 13.54 12.10 1.48
CA LEU A 363 12.60 13.00 0.83
C LEU A 363 12.61 14.38 1.51
N ARG A 364 12.49 15.44 0.72
CA ARG A 364 12.24 16.81 1.13
C ARG A 364 11.16 17.41 0.24
N TRP A 365 10.45 18.39 0.76
CA TRP A 365 9.52 19.17 -0.04
C TRP A 365 9.83 20.65 0.14
N GLU A 366 9.97 21.38 -0.96
CA GLU A 366 10.31 22.81 -0.98
C GLU A 366 9.52 23.50 -2.10
N LEU A 367 8.66 24.42 -1.72
CA LEU A 367 7.86 25.22 -2.66
C LEU A 367 7.58 26.61 -2.06
N GLU A 368 7.73 27.65 -2.86
CA GLU A 368 7.32 28.99 -2.46
C GLU A 368 5.77 29.09 -2.33
N PRO A 369 5.21 29.77 -1.32
CA PRO A 369 5.90 30.59 -0.29
C PRO A 369 6.31 29.78 0.97
N TYR A 370 6.14 28.47 1.00
CA TYR A 370 6.29 27.61 2.19
C TYR A 370 7.75 27.32 2.57
N GLY A 371 8.67 27.41 1.60
CA GLY A 371 10.05 27.04 1.79
C GLY A 371 10.25 25.52 1.97
N MET A 372 11.33 25.15 2.68
CA MET A 372 11.67 23.76 2.96
C MET A 372 10.85 23.20 4.13
N VAL A 373 10.08 22.16 3.87
CA VAL A 373 9.23 21.47 4.87
C VAL A 373 9.82 20.11 5.21
N SER A 374 9.90 19.80 6.51
CA SER A 374 10.39 18.52 7.00
C SER A 374 9.41 17.37 6.68
N PRO A 375 9.90 16.18 6.30
CA PRO A 375 9.05 14.99 6.09
C PRO A 375 8.15 14.65 7.28
N GLY A 376 8.61 14.84 8.51
CA GLY A 376 7.82 14.62 9.72
C GLY A 376 6.51 15.40 9.79
N VAL A 377 6.38 16.48 9.00
CA VAL A 377 5.15 17.28 8.93
C VAL A 377 4.10 16.64 8.01
N PHE A 378 4.52 15.94 6.95
CA PHE A 378 3.59 15.51 5.90
C PHE A 378 3.62 14.00 5.60
N MET A 379 4.70 13.27 5.94
CA MET A 379 4.80 11.86 5.59
C MET A 379 3.73 10.99 6.25
N GLU A 380 3.43 11.24 7.51
CA GLU A 380 2.37 10.51 8.21
C GLU A 380 1.00 10.60 7.50
N TRP A 381 0.75 11.71 6.82
CA TRP A 381 -0.45 11.94 6.01
C TRP A 381 -0.39 11.21 4.68
N LEU A 382 0.73 11.35 3.98
CA LEU A 382 0.92 10.73 2.66
C LEU A 382 0.96 9.21 2.76
N GLU A 383 1.49 8.63 3.83
CA GLU A 383 1.51 7.18 4.07
C GLU A 383 0.10 6.57 4.18
N GLN A 384 -0.88 7.37 4.59
CA GLN A 384 -2.28 6.93 4.68
C GLN A 384 -3.08 7.17 3.39
N ASP A 385 -2.48 7.82 2.41
CA ASP A 385 -3.09 8.18 1.13
C ASP A 385 -2.61 7.24 0.00
N PRO A 386 -3.47 6.86 -0.95
CA PRO A 386 -3.07 6.06 -2.10
C PRO A 386 -1.94 6.64 -2.94
N CYS A 387 -1.70 7.97 -2.90
CA CYS A 387 -0.62 8.63 -3.64
C CYS A 387 0.77 8.22 -3.17
N ILE A 388 0.91 7.65 -1.95
CA ILE A 388 2.19 7.16 -1.43
C ILE A 388 2.84 6.12 -2.35
N PHE A 389 2.04 5.33 -3.05
CA PHE A 389 2.56 4.36 -4.01
C PHE A 389 3.25 5.02 -5.20
N ASP A 390 2.63 6.03 -5.79
CA ASP A 390 3.19 6.75 -6.94
C ASP A 390 4.38 7.63 -6.51
N LEU A 391 4.28 8.28 -5.35
CA LEU A 391 5.37 9.05 -4.76
C LEU A 391 6.57 8.15 -4.43
N GLY A 392 6.34 6.98 -3.84
CA GLY A 392 7.40 6.03 -3.54
C GLY A 392 8.08 5.47 -4.80
N ASN A 393 7.34 5.23 -5.86
CA ASN A 393 7.89 4.86 -7.16
C ASN A 393 8.75 5.99 -7.76
N TRP A 394 8.33 7.25 -7.56
CA TRP A 394 9.12 8.41 -7.97
C TRP A 394 10.41 8.52 -7.13
N ILE A 395 10.34 8.32 -5.82
CA ILE A 395 11.51 8.30 -4.91
C ILE A 395 12.51 7.22 -5.36
N LEU A 396 12.05 5.99 -5.53
CA LEU A 396 12.89 4.86 -5.97
C LEU A 396 13.57 5.16 -7.31
N ARG A 397 12.81 5.64 -8.30
CA ARG A 397 13.34 5.98 -9.63
C ARG A 397 14.39 7.09 -9.55
N THR A 398 14.14 8.12 -8.76
CA THR A 398 15.07 9.23 -8.59
C THR A 398 16.34 8.77 -7.88
N ALA A 399 16.22 8.06 -6.76
CA ALA A 399 17.36 7.58 -5.99
C ALA A 399 18.26 6.62 -6.82
N LEU A 400 17.65 5.69 -7.54
CA LEU A 400 18.40 4.76 -8.40
C LEU A 400 19.04 5.44 -9.62
N THR A 401 18.40 6.47 -10.16
CA THR A 401 19.01 7.30 -11.22
C THR A 401 20.22 8.06 -10.68
N ASP A 402 20.14 8.57 -9.45
CA ASP A 402 21.23 9.32 -8.83
C ASP A 402 22.41 8.41 -8.43
N VAL A 403 22.16 7.18 -7.97
CA VAL A 403 23.22 6.16 -7.75
C VAL A 403 24.03 5.94 -9.01
N GLN A 404 23.41 5.90 -10.18
CA GLN A 404 24.13 5.68 -11.44
C GLN A 404 25.13 6.79 -11.78
N LYS A 405 24.88 8.04 -11.31
CA LYS A 405 25.83 9.16 -11.48
C LYS A 405 27.10 8.92 -10.67
N LEU A 406 26.94 8.35 -9.44
CA LEU A 406 28.03 8.12 -8.48
C LEU A 406 28.81 6.83 -8.72
N ARG A 407 28.25 5.88 -9.46
CA ARG A 407 28.82 4.55 -9.72
C ARG A 407 30.23 4.57 -10.29
N LYS A 408 30.55 5.62 -11.03
CA LYS A 408 31.89 5.78 -11.66
C LYS A 408 32.98 6.13 -10.65
N GLU A 409 32.61 6.69 -9.50
CA GLU A 409 33.54 7.18 -8.48
C GLU A 409 33.79 6.15 -7.37
N THR A 410 32.83 5.22 -7.12
CA THR A 410 32.94 4.23 -6.05
C THR A 410 32.34 2.89 -6.48
N GLU A 411 33.15 1.84 -6.53
CA GLU A 411 32.68 0.47 -6.79
C GLU A 411 31.88 -0.05 -5.59
N GLY A 412 30.73 -0.71 -5.86
CA GLY A 412 29.87 -1.28 -4.83
C GLY A 412 29.07 -0.21 -4.05
N PHE A 413 28.85 0.96 -4.63
CA PHE A 413 28.03 2.02 -4.01
C PHE A 413 26.54 1.65 -4.00
N PHE A 414 25.87 1.87 -2.89
CA PHE A 414 24.46 1.52 -2.70
C PHE A 414 23.62 2.69 -2.18
N VAL A 415 22.30 2.59 -2.34
CA VAL A 415 21.34 3.53 -1.77
C VAL A 415 20.30 2.80 -0.94
N ASN A 416 20.08 3.32 0.25
CA ASN A 416 18.99 2.93 1.12
C ASN A 416 17.77 3.81 0.84
N VAL A 417 16.60 3.18 0.67
CA VAL A 417 15.35 3.86 0.35
C VAL A 417 14.24 3.40 1.29
N ASN A 418 13.66 4.33 2.01
CA ASN A 418 12.54 4.08 2.90
C ASN A 418 11.28 3.65 2.13
N VAL A 419 10.60 2.62 2.64
CA VAL A 419 9.39 2.05 2.07
C VAL A 419 8.27 2.05 3.10
N ALA A 420 7.16 2.68 2.78
CA ALA A 420 5.98 2.67 3.63
C ALA A 420 5.26 1.31 3.59
N ALA A 421 4.68 0.89 4.72
CA ALA A 421 3.90 -0.34 4.81
C ALA A 421 2.79 -0.42 3.74
N ALA A 422 2.10 0.71 3.49
CA ALA A 422 1.06 0.80 2.46
C ALA A 422 1.56 0.57 1.02
N GLN A 423 2.86 0.77 0.75
CA GLN A 423 3.47 0.44 -0.56
C GLN A 423 3.69 -1.06 -0.68
N LEU A 424 4.19 -1.72 0.38
CA LEU A 424 4.40 -3.18 0.41
C LEU A 424 3.09 -3.94 0.18
N GLU A 425 1.99 -3.47 0.74
CA GLU A 425 0.67 -4.08 0.54
C GLU A 425 0.17 -4.03 -0.90
N ARG A 426 0.72 -3.12 -1.72
CA ARG A 426 0.35 -3.03 -3.13
C ARG A 426 0.92 -4.20 -3.92
N ARG A 427 0.05 -4.92 -4.59
CA ARG A 427 0.40 -6.08 -5.40
C ARG A 427 1.40 -5.76 -6.51
N GLU A 428 1.33 -4.53 -7.02
CA GLU A 428 2.17 -4.01 -8.07
C GLU A 428 3.57 -3.64 -7.58
N PHE A 429 3.82 -3.61 -6.25
CA PHE A 429 5.07 -3.10 -5.68
C PHE A 429 6.29 -3.87 -6.17
N ARG A 430 6.26 -5.20 -6.15
CA ARG A 430 7.36 -6.04 -6.66
C ARG A 430 7.69 -5.73 -8.11
N SER A 431 6.66 -5.67 -8.96
CA SER A 431 6.85 -5.38 -10.38
C SER A 431 7.30 -3.93 -10.62
N ALA A 432 6.83 -2.99 -9.82
CA ALA A 432 7.26 -1.61 -9.88
C ALA A 432 8.75 -1.45 -9.58
N VAL A 433 9.23 -2.06 -8.48
CA VAL A 433 10.66 -2.04 -8.11
C VAL A 433 11.52 -2.66 -9.21
N MET A 434 11.15 -3.84 -9.72
CA MET A 434 11.90 -4.52 -10.78
C MET A 434 11.91 -3.74 -12.09
N ASN A 435 10.81 -3.09 -12.44
CA ASN A 435 10.73 -2.23 -13.62
C ASN A 435 11.60 -0.98 -13.47
N ILE A 436 11.59 -0.34 -12.28
CA ILE A 436 12.42 0.83 -12.01
C ILE A 436 13.91 0.49 -12.09
N LEU A 437 14.34 -0.66 -11.53
CA LEU A 437 15.72 -1.13 -11.69
C LEU A 437 16.11 -1.29 -13.16
N LYS A 438 15.21 -1.87 -13.97
CA LYS A 438 15.44 -2.04 -15.40
C LYS A 438 15.47 -0.71 -16.14
N GLU A 439 14.57 0.21 -15.83
CA GLU A 439 14.47 1.55 -16.44
C GLU A 439 15.73 2.38 -16.17
N THR A 440 16.22 2.35 -14.90
CA THR A 440 17.38 3.13 -14.47
C THR A 440 18.71 2.48 -14.82
N GLY A 441 18.72 1.19 -15.14
CA GLY A 441 19.94 0.39 -15.33
C GLY A 441 20.71 0.15 -14.04
N ALA A 442 20.07 0.36 -12.88
CA ALA A 442 20.65 0.04 -11.58
C ALA A 442 20.68 -1.46 -11.34
N ARG A 443 21.71 -1.92 -10.64
CA ARG A 443 21.84 -3.33 -10.26
C ARG A 443 21.06 -3.56 -8.96
N PRO A 444 20.47 -4.75 -8.76
CA PRO A 444 19.74 -5.06 -7.53
C PRO A 444 20.55 -4.82 -6.24
N GLU A 445 21.84 -5.17 -6.25
CA GLU A 445 22.75 -4.97 -5.13
C GLU A 445 23.10 -3.50 -4.80
N GLU A 446 22.69 -2.57 -5.67
CA GLU A 446 22.81 -1.11 -5.44
C GLU A 446 21.62 -0.55 -4.66
N LEU A 447 20.59 -1.37 -4.41
CA LEU A 447 19.37 -0.99 -3.67
C LEU A 447 19.27 -1.75 -2.35
N CYS A 448 19.03 -1.00 -1.27
CA CYS A 448 18.54 -1.51 0.00
C CYS A 448 17.19 -0.85 0.31
N LEU A 449 16.16 -1.66 0.55
CA LEU A 449 14.84 -1.19 0.96
C LEU A 449 14.79 -1.13 2.50
N GLU A 450 14.50 0.03 3.06
CA GLU A 450 14.38 0.23 4.50
C GLU A 450 12.93 0.08 4.95
N LEU A 451 12.69 -0.83 5.87
CA LEU A 451 11.40 -1.08 6.49
C LEU A 451 11.40 -0.55 7.91
N THR A 452 10.47 0.33 8.22
CA THR A 452 10.30 0.83 9.59
C THR A 452 9.53 -0.16 10.46
N GLU A 453 9.55 0.01 11.78
CA GLU A 453 8.76 -0.79 12.73
C GLU A 453 7.23 -0.75 12.44
N ARG A 454 6.74 0.23 11.70
CA ARG A 454 5.33 0.31 11.27
C ARG A 454 4.91 -0.85 10.38
N CYS A 455 5.86 -1.54 9.73
CA CYS A 455 5.59 -2.76 8.96
C CYS A 455 5.13 -3.94 9.83
N ARG A 456 5.26 -3.89 11.16
CA ARG A 456 4.72 -4.90 12.10
C ARG A 456 3.20 -5.09 12.00
N ASP A 457 2.49 -4.05 11.53
CA ASP A 457 1.04 -4.10 11.38
C ASP A 457 0.62 -4.97 10.19
N LEU A 458 1.57 -5.36 9.35
CA LEU A 458 1.37 -6.29 8.24
C LEU A 458 1.46 -7.75 8.72
N ASP A 459 0.83 -8.65 7.99
CA ASP A 459 0.94 -10.09 8.25
C ASP A 459 2.40 -10.55 8.11
N ILE A 460 2.93 -11.25 9.11
CA ILE A 460 4.34 -11.67 9.15
C ILE A 460 4.69 -12.65 8.01
N HIS A 461 3.73 -13.49 7.58
CA HIS A 461 3.95 -14.40 6.46
C HIS A 461 3.99 -13.66 5.13
N PHE A 462 3.17 -12.60 5.03
CA PHE A 462 3.24 -11.69 3.89
C PHE A 462 4.59 -10.99 3.85
N LEU A 463 5.03 -10.35 4.94
CA LEU A 463 6.33 -9.68 5.02
C LEU A 463 7.48 -10.61 4.69
N ARG A 464 7.46 -11.83 5.22
CA ARG A 464 8.46 -12.86 4.90
C ARG A 464 8.50 -13.15 3.40
N GLY A 465 7.34 -13.26 2.77
CA GLY A 465 7.24 -13.46 1.32
C GLY A 465 7.76 -12.28 0.50
N GLU A 466 7.63 -11.04 1.00
CA GLU A 466 8.21 -9.85 0.37
C GLU A 466 9.75 -9.84 0.51
N VAL A 467 10.25 -10.06 1.73
CA VAL A 467 11.70 -10.12 2.01
C VAL A 467 12.36 -11.22 1.18
N GLU A 468 11.82 -12.44 1.18
CA GLU A 468 12.36 -13.57 0.39
C GLU A 468 12.34 -13.28 -1.12
N PHE A 469 11.29 -12.60 -1.60
CA PHE A 469 11.24 -12.20 -3.01
C PHE A 469 12.37 -11.24 -3.36
N PHE A 470 12.55 -10.14 -2.61
CA PHE A 470 13.58 -9.15 -2.89
C PHE A 470 14.98 -9.72 -2.74
N HIS A 471 15.24 -10.57 -1.73
CA HIS A 471 16.48 -11.31 -1.60
C HIS A 471 16.76 -12.19 -2.82
N SER A 472 15.74 -12.89 -3.36
CA SER A 472 15.91 -13.72 -4.56
C SER A 472 16.32 -12.91 -5.79
N GLN A 473 16.04 -11.61 -5.79
CA GLN A 473 16.44 -10.66 -6.84
C GLN A 473 17.79 -9.99 -6.55
N GLY A 474 18.40 -10.22 -5.37
CA GLY A 474 19.65 -9.60 -4.95
C GLY A 474 19.52 -8.20 -4.35
N ILE A 475 18.31 -7.81 -3.95
CA ILE A 475 18.02 -6.55 -3.27
C ILE A 475 18.14 -6.76 -1.76
N LYS A 476 18.84 -5.87 -1.06
CA LYS A 476 18.98 -5.90 0.40
C LYS A 476 17.75 -5.30 1.08
N ILE A 477 17.49 -5.79 2.30
CA ILE A 477 16.42 -5.26 3.17
C ILE A 477 17.02 -4.85 4.51
N ALA A 478 16.77 -3.60 4.92
CA ALA A 478 17.16 -3.08 6.23
C ALA A 478 15.94 -2.90 7.13
N LEU A 479 16.13 -3.10 8.43
CA LEU A 479 15.17 -2.72 9.46
C LEU A 479 15.63 -1.41 10.09
N ASP A 480 14.80 -0.38 9.94
CA ASP A 480 15.06 0.97 10.43
C ASP A 480 14.51 1.20 11.85
N ASP A 481 15.03 2.26 12.52
CA ASP A 481 14.65 2.65 13.89
C ASP A 481 14.77 1.52 14.93
N PHE A 482 15.72 0.59 14.77
CA PHE A 482 15.84 -0.58 15.62
C PHE A 482 16.10 -0.22 17.09
N GLY A 483 15.20 -0.68 17.96
CA GLY A 483 15.27 -0.53 19.40
C GLY A 483 14.43 0.61 19.99
N THR A 484 13.73 1.41 19.17
CA THR A 484 12.88 2.51 19.67
C THR A 484 11.51 2.02 20.16
N GLY A 485 11.09 0.81 19.78
CA GLY A 485 9.82 0.19 20.18
C GLY A 485 9.94 -1.29 20.54
N ASP A 486 8.93 -1.81 21.27
CA ASP A 486 8.87 -3.22 21.70
C ASP A 486 8.82 -4.22 20.53
N SER A 487 8.63 -3.76 19.33
CA SER A 487 8.27 -4.58 18.15
C SER A 487 9.41 -4.80 17.17
N SER A 488 10.43 -3.94 17.16
CA SER A 488 11.57 -4.05 16.25
C SER A 488 12.37 -5.34 16.48
N LEU A 489 12.52 -5.75 17.74
CA LEU A 489 13.17 -7.01 18.09
C LEU A 489 12.39 -8.23 17.59
N SER A 490 11.06 -8.22 17.66
CA SER A 490 10.22 -9.30 17.13
C SER A 490 10.39 -9.47 15.63
N LEU A 491 10.38 -8.38 14.87
CA LEU A 491 10.61 -8.43 13.42
C LEU A 491 12.00 -8.97 13.09
N ALA A 492 13.05 -8.54 13.79
CA ALA A 492 14.42 -9.01 13.58
C ALA A 492 14.59 -10.51 13.89
N LEU A 493 13.79 -11.07 14.81
CA LEU A 493 13.82 -12.51 15.12
C LEU A 493 13.08 -13.34 14.06
N GLU A 494 12.10 -12.76 13.39
CA GLU A 494 11.22 -13.49 12.48
C GLU A 494 11.57 -13.33 11.00
N LEU A 495 12.24 -12.23 10.63
CA LEU A 495 12.56 -11.90 9.24
C LEU A 495 14.08 -11.81 9.04
N PRO A 496 14.61 -12.31 7.92
CA PRO A 496 16.04 -12.28 7.62
C PRO A 496 16.44 -10.92 7.03
N PHE A 497 16.67 -9.92 7.87
CA PHE A 497 17.19 -8.63 7.45
C PHE A 497 18.69 -8.70 7.11
N ASP A 498 19.14 -7.96 6.10
CA ASP A 498 20.54 -7.80 5.75
C ASP A 498 21.23 -6.76 6.62
N GLU A 499 20.48 -5.75 7.07
CA GLU A 499 20.99 -4.62 7.85
C GLU A 499 20.01 -4.22 8.97
N LEU A 500 20.57 -3.87 10.14
CA LEU A 500 19.84 -3.23 11.24
C LEU A 500 20.38 -1.81 11.45
N LYS A 501 19.51 -0.81 11.42
CA LYS A 501 19.85 0.59 11.68
C LYS A 501 19.51 0.93 13.13
N VAL A 502 20.54 1.24 13.92
CA VAL A 502 20.40 1.56 15.34
C VAL A 502 20.12 3.05 15.47
N ASP A 503 18.96 3.37 16.01
CA ASP A 503 18.48 4.75 16.15
C ASP A 503 19.40 5.64 16.99
N MET A 504 19.47 6.91 16.63
CA MET A 504 20.29 7.93 17.26
C MET A 504 20.03 8.14 18.76
N SER A 505 18.86 7.76 19.28
CA SER A 505 18.52 7.88 20.71
C SER A 505 19.43 7.05 21.61
N PHE A 506 19.96 5.92 21.10
CA PHE A 506 20.95 5.09 21.81
C PHE A 506 22.35 5.69 21.78
N ILE A 507 22.63 6.53 20.80
CA ILE A 507 23.95 7.12 20.58
C ILE A 507 24.10 8.45 21.33
N ARG A 508 22.97 9.12 21.55
CA ARG A 508 22.95 10.36 22.35
C ARG A 508 23.50 10.10 23.74
N ASP A 509 24.59 10.80 24.11
CA ASP A 509 25.29 10.64 25.38
C ASP A 509 25.82 9.22 25.67
N ILE A 510 26.11 8.43 24.65
CA ILE A 510 26.50 7.01 24.81
C ILE A 510 27.69 6.84 25.75
N LYS A 511 28.63 7.79 25.77
CA LYS A 511 29.81 7.75 26.65
C LYS A 511 29.48 7.86 28.14
N GLN A 512 28.36 8.52 28.48
CA GLN A 512 27.92 8.76 29.85
C GLN A 512 26.83 7.79 30.31
N LYS A 513 26.21 7.03 29.37
CA LYS A 513 25.07 6.15 29.65
C LYS A 513 25.42 4.68 29.50
N PRO A 514 25.82 3.97 30.62
CA PRO A 514 26.17 2.55 30.55
C PRO A 514 25.05 1.66 29.97
N GLN A 515 23.77 2.02 30.17
CA GLN A 515 22.64 1.28 29.61
C GLN A 515 22.65 1.32 28.08
N ASN A 516 22.88 2.49 27.48
CA ASN A 516 22.99 2.64 26.02
C ASN A 516 24.19 1.85 25.47
N GLN A 517 25.34 1.89 26.16
CA GLN A 517 26.52 1.09 25.79
C GLN A 517 26.20 -0.40 25.77
N ALA A 518 25.56 -0.91 26.83
CA ALA A 518 25.18 -2.32 26.94
C ALA A 518 24.17 -2.72 25.85
N MET A 519 23.21 -1.83 25.54
CA MET A 519 22.22 -2.09 24.50
C MET A 519 22.88 -2.14 23.12
N VAL A 520 23.66 -1.14 22.76
CA VAL A 520 24.38 -1.12 21.46
C VAL A 520 25.28 -2.33 21.31
N GLN A 521 26.03 -2.71 22.37
CA GLN A 521 26.86 -3.91 22.35
C GLN A 521 26.02 -5.17 22.12
N SER A 522 24.87 -5.30 22.79
CA SER A 522 23.98 -6.45 22.64
C SER A 522 23.41 -6.55 21.20
N ILE A 523 23.03 -5.42 20.60
CA ILE A 523 22.54 -5.37 19.22
C ILE A 523 23.65 -5.78 18.24
N VAL A 524 24.86 -5.25 18.42
CA VAL A 524 26.02 -5.59 17.57
C VAL A 524 26.38 -7.08 17.70
N ASP A 525 26.36 -7.62 18.93
CA ASP A 525 26.64 -9.05 19.15
C ASP A 525 25.57 -9.96 18.54
N TYR A 526 24.30 -9.54 18.59
CA TYR A 526 23.20 -10.24 17.90
C TYR A 526 23.45 -10.26 16.38
N ALA A 527 23.67 -9.11 15.78
CA ALA A 527 23.87 -9.00 14.33
C ALA A 527 25.09 -9.78 13.84
N LYS A 528 26.20 -9.75 14.58
CA LYS A 528 27.37 -10.59 14.26
C LYS A 528 27.04 -12.09 14.24
N ARG A 529 26.18 -12.56 15.15
CA ARG A 529 25.76 -13.96 15.23
C ARG A 529 24.79 -14.36 14.13
N THR A 530 23.99 -13.43 13.65
CA THR A 530 23.01 -13.62 12.55
C THR A 530 23.59 -13.29 11.18
N ASN A 531 24.85 -12.83 11.11
CA ASN A 531 25.51 -12.35 9.89
C ASN A 531 24.74 -11.18 9.23
N THR A 532 24.23 -10.27 10.07
CA THR A 532 23.49 -9.07 9.67
C THR A 532 24.42 -7.86 9.79
N GLU A 533 24.41 -6.96 8.83
CA GLU A 533 25.15 -5.69 8.89
C GLU A 533 24.50 -4.75 9.92
N ILE A 534 25.28 -3.85 10.48
CA ILE A 534 24.78 -2.80 11.41
C ILE A 534 25.19 -1.43 10.93
N CYS A 535 24.19 -0.55 10.81
CA CYS A 535 24.39 0.89 10.67
C CYS A 535 24.07 1.56 12.01
N ILE A 536 25.02 2.35 12.51
CA ILE A 536 24.79 3.17 13.71
C ILE A 536 24.57 4.61 13.29
N GLU A 537 23.38 5.12 13.66
CA GLU A 537 22.95 6.47 13.31
C GLU A 537 23.31 7.51 14.37
N GLY A 538 23.18 8.78 14.03
CA GLY A 538 23.39 9.89 14.96
C GLY A 538 24.84 10.16 15.32
N ILE A 539 25.79 9.84 14.43
CA ILE A 539 27.20 10.18 14.61
C ILE A 539 27.40 11.69 14.36
N GLU A 540 27.54 12.47 15.42
CA GLU A 540 27.62 13.94 15.33
C GLU A 540 29.05 14.48 15.18
N ASN A 541 30.05 13.74 15.69
CA ASN A 541 31.43 14.18 15.70
C ASN A 541 32.42 13.02 15.69
N LYS A 542 33.70 13.33 15.44
CA LYS A 542 34.80 12.36 15.38
C LYS A 542 34.93 11.53 16.67
N GLU A 543 34.74 12.16 17.81
CA GLU A 543 34.91 11.52 19.12
C GLU A 543 33.87 10.41 19.34
N VAL A 544 32.62 10.61 18.87
CA VAL A 544 31.58 9.60 18.89
C VAL A 544 31.87 8.52 17.85
N SER A 545 32.32 8.90 16.65
CA SER A 545 32.69 7.93 15.59
C SER A 545 33.77 6.97 16.07
N ASP A 546 34.88 7.50 16.62
CA ASP A 546 35.99 6.70 17.16
C ASP A 546 35.55 5.83 18.35
N TYR A 547 34.58 6.31 19.16
CA TYR A 547 34.04 5.54 20.26
C TYR A 547 33.16 4.39 19.79
N ILE A 548 32.36 4.60 18.75
CA ILE A 548 31.47 3.57 18.18
C ILE A 548 32.25 2.48 17.45
N GLU A 549 33.40 2.79 16.87
CA GLU A 549 34.24 1.80 16.18
C GLU A 549 34.59 0.60 17.07
N GLN A 550 34.76 0.79 18.39
CA GLN A 550 35.09 -0.27 19.33
C GLN A 550 34.00 -1.36 19.45
N PHE A 551 32.72 -1.03 19.17
CA PHE A 551 31.63 -2.02 19.19
C PHE A 551 31.66 -2.93 17.97
N GLY A 552 32.29 -2.48 16.86
CA GLY A 552 32.47 -3.26 15.65
C GLY A 552 31.21 -3.32 14.78
N SER A 553 30.52 -2.18 14.64
CA SER A 553 29.47 -1.98 13.64
C SER A 553 30.05 -2.01 12.22
N THR A 554 29.19 -2.24 11.22
CA THR A 554 29.56 -2.26 9.81
C THR A 554 29.61 -0.84 9.26
N TRP A 555 28.55 -0.09 9.50
CA TRP A 555 28.33 1.25 8.96
C TRP A 555 28.12 2.28 10.05
N GLN A 556 28.40 3.52 9.72
CA GLN A 556 28.09 4.70 10.52
C GLN A 556 27.44 5.77 9.66
N GLN A 557 26.44 6.48 10.23
CA GLN A 557 25.72 7.56 9.58
C GLN A 557 25.51 8.71 10.57
N GLY A 558 25.65 9.94 10.10
CA GLY A 558 25.40 11.11 10.94
C GLY A 558 26.06 12.39 10.43
N TYR A 559 25.83 13.48 11.14
CA TYR A 559 26.29 14.82 10.75
C TYR A 559 27.80 14.99 10.75
N TYR A 560 28.51 14.08 11.38
CA TYR A 560 29.98 14.04 11.30
C TYR A 560 30.46 13.80 9.87
N TYR A 561 29.77 12.98 9.10
CA TYR A 561 30.09 12.74 7.71
C TYR A 561 29.51 13.82 6.81
N SER A 562 28.20 14.03 6.87
CA SER A 562 27.48 15.16 6.27
C SER A 562 26.03 15.18 6.79
N LYS A 563 25.42 16.38 6.77
CA LYS A 563 23.97 16.47 6.78
C LYS A 563 23.42 15.97 5.45
N PRO A 564 22.13 15.60 5.37
CA PRO A 564 21.50 15.32 4.09
C PRO A 564 21.65 16.49 3.10
N VAL A 565 22.13 16.20 1.89
CA VAL A 565 22.39 17.20 0.84
C VAL A 565 21.83 16.73 -0.50
N PRO A 566 21.54 17.65 -1.45
CA PRO A 566 21.19 17.28 -2.81
C PRO A 566 22.32 16.53 -3.51
N ILE A 567 22.01 15.79 -4.59
CA ILE A 567 22.96 14.92 -5.28
C ILE A 567 24.23 15.64 -5.77
N ASP A 568 24.08 16.85 -6.32
CA ASP A 568 25.23 17.62 -6.81
C ASP A 568 26.22 17.96 -5.68
N ARG A 569 25.71 18.30 -4.50
CA ARG A 569 26.54 18.53 -3.32
C ARG A 569 27.07 17.24 -2.74
N PHE A 570 26.36 16.13 -2.89
CA PHE A 570 26.82 14.83 -2.42
C PHE A 570 28.07 14.35 -3.17
N GLU A 571 28.17 14.62 -4.46
CA GLU A 571 29.40 14.35 -5.24
C GLU A 571 30.62 15.11 -4.68
N GLU A 572 30.42 16.35 -4.22
CA GLU A 572 31.50 17.11 -3.56
C GLU A 572 31.89 16.49 -2.22
N VAL A 573 30.92 16.07 -1.39
CA VAL A 573 31.16 15.38 -0.11
C VAL A 573 31.99 14.10 -0.32
N LEU A 574 31.68 13.30 -1.36
CA LEU A 574 32.46 12.11 -1.70
C LEU A 574 33.92 12.46 -1.99
N ARG A 575 34.18 13.50 -2.78
CA ARG A 575 35.55 13.92 -3.14
C ARG A 575 36.33 14.46 -1.92
N GLU A 576 35.69 15.29 -1.11
CA GLU A 576 36.29 15.87 0.10
C GLU A 576 36.73 14.78 1.08
N LYS A 577 35.85 13.79 1.34
CA LYS A 577 36.13 12.69 2.28
C LYS A 577 37.09 11.63 1.72
N SER A 578 37.23 11.53 0.41
CA SER A 578 38.25 10.65 -0.20
C SER A 578 39.67 11.18 -0.04
N THR A 579 39.84 12.49 0.12
CA THR A 579 41.15 13.18 0.27
C THR A 579 41.62 13.36 1.73
N GLU A 580 40.73 13.24 2.72
CA GLU A 580 41.09 13.45 4.14
C GLU A 580 41.87 12.27 4.78
N LYS A 581 41.96 11.12 4.13
CA LYS A 581 42.64 9.91 4.67
C LYS A 581 43.83 9.38 3.83
N GLU A 582 44.35 10.18 2.87
CA GLU A 582 45.72 10.01 2.34
C GLU A 582 46.71 10.85 3.17
#